data_b664785b6fce4c895bfd5874349d969c
#
_entry.id   b664785b6fce4c895bfd5874349d969c
#
_cell.length_a   1.000
_cell.length_b   1.000
_cell.length_c   1.000
_cell.angle_alpha   90.00
_cell.angle_beta   90.00
_cell.angle_gamma   90.00
#
_symmetry.space_group_name_H-M   'P 1'
#
loop_
_entity.id
_entity.type
_entity.pdbx_description
1 polymer ?
#
loop_
_entity_poly.entity_id
_entity_poly.type
_entity_poly.pdbx_seq_one_letter_code
_entity_poly.pdbx_strand_id
1 'polypeptide(L)'
;AYTIREFLANPVEILKKVEEQDRKIKGDDSFTLTDKVRDGKVYVDQGVIAGCAGGGYENVAEAAEILRGGSVGTGAFALSVYPASQPVYKALTEGGYVSTLFDAGVIVKTAFCGPCFGAGDVPANNALSIRHTTRNFENREGSKPAQGQLAAVALMDARSIAATAANGGVLTSALDYNYNKRIKKYRFDGKIYENRVYHGVGNPDPAAQLV
;
A
#
# COMPACT_ATOMS: atom_id res chain seq x y z
N ALA A 1 -11.73 14.97 -1.03
CA ALA A 1 -10.35 14.78 -0.57
C ALA A 1 -10.10 15.68 0.63
N TYR A 2 -9.34 15.18 1.61
CA TYR A 2 -8.99 15.88 2.86
C TYR A 2 -7.49 15.71 3.11
N THR A 3 -6.86 16.69 3.72
CA THR A 3 -5.59 16.43 4.39
C THR A 3 -5.83 15.55 5.62
N ILE A 4 -4.82 14.80 6.06
CA ILE A 4 -4.95 13.98 7.28
C ILE A 4 -5.31 14.87 8.49
N ARG A 5 -4.76 16.07 8.56
CA ARG A 5 -5.06 17.04 9.63
C ARG A 5 -6.53 17.47 9.64
N GLU A 6 -7.08 17.84 8.49
CA GLU A 6 -8.51 18.20 8.35
C GLU A 6 -9.40 17.01 8.70
N PHE A 7 -9.03 15.82 8.23
CA PHE A 7 -9.76 14.60 8.54
C PHE A 7 -9.77 14.30 10.04
N LEU A 8 -8.61 14.37 10.70
CA LEU A 8 -8.48 14.10 12.13
C LEU A 8 -9.12 15.19 13.03
N ALA A 9 -9.39 16.38 12.51
CA ALA A 9 -10.13 17.42 13.24
C ALA A 9 -11.62 17.06 13.40
N ASN A 10 -12.22 16.31 12.45
CA ASN A 10 -13.63 15.93 12.46
C ASN A 10 -13.87 14.52 11.89
N PRO A 11 -13.21 13.49 12.42
CA PRO A 11 -13.19 12.18 11.77
C PRO A 11 -14.57 11.51 11.75
N VAL A 12 -15.35 11.63 12.85
CA VAL A 12 -16.68 11.01 12.96
C VAL A 12 -17.64 11.58 11.91
N GLU A 13 -17.69 12.89 11.77
CA GLU A 13 -18.60 13.55 10.82
C GLU A 13 -18.25 13.19 9.38
N ILE A 14 -16.94 13.18 9.05
CA ILE A 14 -16.48 12.84 7.70
C ILE A 14 -16.75 11.36 7.40
N LEU A 15 -16.41 10.45 8.30
CA LEU A 15 -16.65 9.02 8.14
C LEU A 15 -18.13 8.70 8.04
N LYS A 16 -18.98 9.37 8.82
CA LYS A 16 -20.43 9.20 8.74
C LYS A 16 -20.99 9.58 7.35
N LYS A 17 -20.52 10.69 6.79
CA LYS A 17 -20.90 11.09 5.42
C LYS A 17 -20.48 10.06 4.39
N VAL A 18 -19.27 9.52 4.49
CA VAL A 18 -18.76 8.48 3.59
C VAL A 18 -19.54 7.18 3.77
N GLU A 19 -19.79 6.77 5.00
CA GLU A 19 -20.59 5.60 5.35
C GLU A 19 -22.01 5.67 4.75
N GLU A 20 -22.68 6.80 4.91
CA GLU A 20 -24.02 7.03 4.35
C GLU A 20 -24.04 6.99 2.80
N GLN A 21 -22.99 7.51 2.16
CA GLN A 21 -22.86 7.47 0.70
C GLN A 21 -22.58 6.04 0.22
N ASP A 22 -21.70 5.33 0.90
CA ASP A 22 -21.30 3.98 0.52
C ASP A 22 -22.45 2.98 0.69
N ARG A 23 -23.24 3.11 1.77
CA ARG A 23 -24.47 2.33 1.98
C ARG A 23 -25.46 2.48 0.83
N LYS A 24 -25.63 3.70 0.31
CA LYS A 24 -26.50 3.95 -0.85
C LYS A 24 -25.97 3.29 -2.12
N ILE A 25 -24.65 3.29 -2.31
CA ILE A 25 -24.02 2.69 -3.50
C ILE A 25 -24.06 1.16 -3.41
N LYS A 26 -23.73 0.61 -2.25
CA LYS A 26 -23.66 -0.85 -2.04
C LYS A 26 -24.99 -1.51 -1.76
N GLY A 27 -26.01 -0.72 -1.37
CA GLY A 27 -27.31 -1.26 -0.98
C GLY A 27 -27.27 -2.11 0.29
N ASP A 28 -26.31 -1.85 1.18
CA ASP A 28 -26.07 -2.59 2.41
C ASP A 28 -25.88 -1.65 3.60
N ASP A 29 -26.81 -1.71 4.54
CA ASP A 29 -26.82 -0.87 5.73
C ASP A 29 -25.90 -1.37 6.86
N SER A 30 -25.33 -2.56 6.73
CA SER A 30 -24.40 -3.13 7.72
C SER A 30 -23.01 -2.52 7.67
N PHE A 31 -22.66 -1.84 6.56
CA PHE A 31 -21.34 -1.21 6.42
C PHE A 31 -21.14 -0.06 7.39
N THR A 32 -20.05 -0.08 8.15
CA THR A 32 -19.69 0.93 9.14
C THR A 32 -18.25 1.41 8.98
N LEU A 33 -18.04 2.70 9.20
CA LEU A 33 -16.73 3.35 9.25
C LEU A 33 -16.54 4.16 10.54
N THR A 34 -17.64 4.59 11.14
CA THR A 34 -17.62 5.36 12.39
C THR A 34 -17.09 4.56 13.56
N ASP A 35 -17.17 3.23 13.53
CA ASP A 35 -16.57 2.29 14.50
C ASP A 35 -15.03 2.29 14.47
N LYS A 36 -14.42 2.85 13.44
CA LYS A 36 -12.96 3.05 13.35
C LYS A 36 -12.46 4.18 14.24
N VAL A 37 -13.35 5.01 14.76
CA VAL A 37 -12.99 6.08 15.69
C VAL A 37 -13.17 5.60 17.13
N ARG A 38 -12.08 5.50 17.87
CA ARG A 38 -12.06 5.08 19.27
C ARG A 38 -11.15 6.02 20.06
N ASP A 39 -11.62 6.52 21.21
CA ASP A 39 -10.88 7.44 22.07
C ASP A 39 -10.26 8.63 21.32
N GLY A 40 -11.02 9.21 20.38
CA GLY A 40 -10.59 10.34 19.55
C GLY A 40 -9.51 10.01 18.51
N LYS A 41 -9.19 8.74 18.31
CA LYS A 41 -8.22 8.25 17.32
C LYS A 41 -8.92 7.46 16.22
N VAL A 42 -8.39 7.54 15.01
CA VAL A 42 -8.86 6.74 13.88
C VAL A 42 -7.95 5.53 13.71
N TYR A 43 -8.53 4.35 13.76
CA TYR A 43 -7.83 3.08 13.54
C TYR A 43 -8.10 2.57 12.13
N VAL A 44 -7.05 2.13 11.47
CA VAL A 44 -7.13 1.46 10.16
C VAL A 44 -6.71 0.00 10.32
N ASP A 45 -7.23 -0.84 9.46
CA ASP A 45 -7.03 -2.29 9.58
C ASP A 45 -5.89 -2.79 8.70
N GLN A 46 -5.62 -2.09 7.60
CA GLN A 46 -4.62 -2.52 6.62
C GLN A 46 -3.94 -1.33 5.95
N GLY A 47 -2.63 -1.44 5.74
CA GLY A 47 -1.83 -0.57 4.89
C GLY A 47 -1.28 -1.32 3.67
N VAL A 48 -1.31 -0.69 2.50
CA VAL A 48 -0.74 -1.25 1.26
C VAL A 48 0.03 -0.19 0.50
N ILE A 49 1.30 -0.46 0.21
CA ILE A 49 2.16 0.36 -0.65
C ILE A 49 2.49 -0.49 -1.88
N ALA A 50 1.91 -0.17 -3.04
CA ALA A 50 1.97 -1.07 -4.18
C ALA A 50 1.94 -0.41 -5.54
N GLY A 51 2.37 -1.17 -6.53
CA GLY A 51 2.29 -0.83 -7.95
C GLY A 51 3.23 0.29 -8.37
N CYS A 52 3.02 0.79 -9.58
CA CYS A 52 3.88 1.82 -10.17
C CYS A 52 3.76 3.18 -9.46
N ALA A 53 2.67 3.44 -8.75
CA ALA A 53 2.49 4.67 -7.96
C ALA A 53 3.15 4.56 -6.58
N GLY A 54 2.74 3.57 -5.77
CA GLY A 54 3.20 3.43 -4.38
C GLY A 54 4.53 2.72 -4.24
N GLY A 55 4.78 1.68 -5.04
CA GLY A 55 5.95 0.80 -4.93
C GLY A 55 7.25 1.37 -5.50
N GLY A 56 7.30 2.64 -5.91
CA GLY A 56 8.51 3.30 -6.38
C GLY A 56 9.60 3.31 -5.31
N TYR A 57 10.87 3.34 -5.76
CA TYR A 57 12.03 3.23 -4.88
C TYR A 57 11.99 4.22 -3.72
N GLU A 58 11.77 5.50 -4.00
CA GLU A 58 11.77 6.56 -2.98
C GLU A 58 10.66 6.36 -1.95
N ASN A 59 9.45 6.01 -2.41
CA ASN A 59 8.31 5.76 -1.53
C ASN A 59 8.59 4.61 -0.54
N VAL A 60 9.16 3.51 -1.05
CA VAL A 60 9.44 2.33 -0.21
C VAL A 60 10.65 2.56 0.68
N ALA A 61 11.68 3.25 0.19
CA ALA A 61 12.87 3.58 0.98
C ALA A 61 12.52 4.53 2.14
N GLU A 62 11.72 5.57 1.90
CA GLU A 62 11.27 6.49 2.95
C GLU A 62 10.33 5.78 3.96
N ALA A 63 9.46 4.89 3.49
CA ALA A 63 8.64 4.07 4.37
C ALA A 63 9.50 3.18 5.28
N ALA A 64 10.57 2.59 4.75
CA ALA A 64 11.53 1.82 5.54
C ALA A 64 12.28 2.67 6.58
N GLU A 65 12.66 3.91 6.23
CA GLU A 65 13.29 4.83 7.19
C GLU A 65 12.34 5.26 8.32
N ILE A 66 11.06 5.44 8.03
CA ILE A 66 10.04 5.71 9.04
C ILE A 66 9.90 4.53 10.02
N LEU A 67 9.98 3.31 9.51
CA LEU A 67 9.84 2.07 10.29
C LEU A 67 11.15 1.58 10.92
N ARG A 68 12.28 2.24 10.65
CA ARG A 68 13.60 1.82 11.13
C ARG A 68 13.67 1.80 12.66
N GLY A 69 13.96 0.63 13.22
CA GLY A 69 14.01 0.40 14.66
C GLY A 69 12.65 0.40 15.35
N GLY A 70 11.57 0.48 14.59
CA GLY A 70 10.20 0.38 15.07
C GLY A 70 9.54 -0.96 14.74
N SER A 71 8.24 -1.03 14.91
CA SER A 71 7.42 -2.21 14.61
C SER A 71 6.03 -1.78 14.16
N VAL A 72 5.43 -2.54 13.25
CA VAL A 72 4.00 -2.38 12.90
C VAL A 72 3.07 -2.90 14.00
N GLY A 73 3.62 -3.44 15.07
CA GLY A 73 2.88 -4.01 16.20
C GLY A 73 2.44 -5.46 15.97
N THR A 74 1.81 -6.01 16.99
CA THR A 74 1.28 -7.38 17.00
C THR A 74 -0.26 -7.41 16.98
N GLY A 75 -0.90 -6.27 16.70
CA GLY A 75 -2.34 -6.13 16.62
C GLY A 75 -2.93 -6.60 15.29
N ALA A 76 -4.16 -6.18 15.04
CA ALA A 76 -4.89 -6.55 13.81
C ALA A 76 -4.38 -5.82 12.55
N PHE A 77 -3.63 -4.72 12.70
CA PHE A 77 -3.08 -3.97 11.57
C PHE A 77 -1.97 -4.75 10.86
N ALA A 78 -1.99 -4.74 9.54
CA ALA A 78 -0.92 -5.30 8.72
C ALA A 78 -0.51 -4.33 7.62
N LEU A 79 0.79 -4.28 7.30
CA LEU A 79 1.34 -3.51 6.17
C LEU A 79 1.95 -4.45 5.13
N SER A 80 1.47 -4.35 3.90
CA SER A 80 2.06 -5.03 2.74
C SER A 80 2.74 -4.03 1.80
N VAL A 81 3.94 -4.39 1.32
CA VAL A 81 4.73 -3.60 0.38
C VAL A 81 5.05 -4.42 -0.87
N TYR A 82 4.74 -3.85 -2.03
CA TYR A 82 5.02 -4.41 -3.35
C TYR A 82 5.89 -3.43 -4.14
N PRO A 83 7.18 -3.69 -4.32
CA PRO A 83 8.04 -2.85 -5.16
C PRO A 83 7.50 -2.72 -6.57
N ALA A 84 7.71 -1.57 -7.22
CA ALA A 84 7.15 -1.27 -8.54
C ALA A 84 7.70 -2.17 -9.67
N SER A 85 8.93 -2.69 -9.50
CA SER A 85 9.59 -3.55 -10.49
C SER A 85 10.70 -4.36 -9.85
N GLN A 86 11.21 -5.35 -10.57
CA GLN A 86 12.36 -6.16 -10.12
C GLN A 86 13.64 -5.32 -9.91
N PRO A 87 14.01 -4.38 -10.81
CA PRO A 87 15.15 -3.49 -10.56
C PRO A 87 14.97 -2.63 -9.31
N VAL A 88 13.76 -2.13 -9.05
CA VAL A 88 13.45 -1.39 -7.82
C VAL A 88 13.61 -2.31 -6.61
N TYR A 89 13.08 -3.53 -6.66
CA TYR A 89 13.19 -4.49 -5.57
C TYR A 89 14.66 -4.82 -5.27
N LYS A 90 15.47 -5.07 -6.32
CA LYS A 90 16.91 -5.30 -6.19
C LYS A 90 17.60 -4.12 -5.50
N ALA A 91 17.36 -2.90 -5.96
CA ALA A 91 17.97 -1.69 -5.38
C ALA A 91 17.57 -1.47 -3.91
N LEU A 92 16.31 -1.75 -3.55
CA LEU A 92 15.82 -1.69 -2.16
C LEU A 92 16.52 -2.74 -1.29
N THR A 93 16.77 -3.95 -1.83
CA THR A 93 17.49 -5.03 -1.13
C THR A 93 18.95 -4.64 -0.90
N GLU A 94 19.63 -4.18 -1.93
CA GLU A 94 21.04 -3.70 -1.84
C GLU A 94 21.17 -2.46 -0.94
N GLY A 95 20.12 -1.64 -0.87
CA GLY A 95 20.01 -0.50 0.03
C GLY A 95 19.86 -0.86 1.50
N GLY A 96 19.46 -2.13 1.80
CA GLY A 96 19.14 -2.60 3.15
C GLY A 96 17.70 -2.26 3.60
N TYR A 97 16.89 -1.65 2.73
CA TYR A 97 15.52 -1.23 3.07
C TYR A 97 14.57 -2.42 3.24
N VAL A 98 14.77 -3.48 2.46
CA VAL A 98 13.97 -4.71 2.58
C VAL A 98 14.17 -5.36 3.94
N SER A 99 15.42 -5.47 4.42
CA SER A 99 15.70 -5.98 5.76
C SER A 99 15.05 -5.12 6.85
N THR A 100 15.16 -3.79 6.71
CA THR A 100 14.51 -2.85 7.66
C THR A 100 13.00 -3.06 7.73
N LEU A 101 12.35 -3.29 6.59
CA LEU A 101 10.90 -3.56 6.54
C LEU A 101 10.56 -4.90 7.21
N PHE A 102 11.34 -5.96 6.97
CA PHE A 102 11.17 -7.26 7.64
C PHE A 102 11.35 -7.14 9.15
N ASP A 103 12.38 -6.44 9.60
CA ASP A 103 12.66 -6.23 11.03
C ASP A 103 11.47 -5.53 11.71
N ALA A 104 10.79 -4.63 11.00
CA ALA A 104 9.59 -3.95 11.49
C ALA A 104 8.30 -4.80 11.42
N GLY A 105 8.34 -5.99 10.84
CA GLY A 105 7.17 -6.86 10.68
C GLY A 105 6.32 -6.59 9.44
N VAL A 106 6.84 -5.87 8.45
CA VAL A 106 6.16 -5.60 7.18
C VAL A 106 6.19 -6.82 6.27
N ILE A 107 5.08 -7.09 5.58
CA ILE A 107 4.97 -8.15 4.57
C ILE A 107 5.50 -7.62 3.24
N VAL A 108 6.75 -7.91 2.90
CA VAL A 108 7.34 -7.52 1.62
C VAL A 108 7.09 -8.63 0.60
N LYS A 109 6.49 -8.26 -0.52
CA LYS A 109 6.13 -9.17 -1.61
C LYS A 109 6.91 -8.82 -2.89
N THR A 110 6.85 -9.71 -3.87
CA THR A 110 7.48 -9.47 -5.18
C THR A 110 6.78 -8.33 -5.93
N ALA A 111 7.47 -7.74 -6.92
CA ALA A 111 6.87 -6.74 -7.80
C ALA A 111 5.65 -7.32 -8.53
N PHE A 112 4.48 -6.89 -8.13
CA PHE A 112 3.20 -7.33 -8.66
C PHE A 112 2.14 -6.25 -8.50
N CYS A 113 1.31 -6.07 -9.51
CA CYS A 113 0.27 -5.03 -9.54
C CYS A 113 -1.06 -5.47 -8.88
N GLY A 114 -1.07 -6.64 -8.24
CA GLY A 114 -2.26 -7.29 -7.69
C GLY A 114 -3.15 -6.40 -6.83
N PRO A 115 -2.64 -5.73 -5.80
CA PRO A 115 -3.47 -4.89 -4.94
C PRO A 115 -4.14 -3.71 -5.66
N CYS A 116 -3.61 -3.29 -6.82
CA CYS A 116 -4.19 -2.21 -7.62
C CYS A 116 -5.46 -2.61 -8.38
N PHE A 117 -5.77 -3.92 -8.45
CA PHE A 117 -6.96 -4.44 -9.15
C PHE A 117 -7.65 -5.60 -8.39
N GLY A 118 -7.42 -5.70 -7.09
CA GLY A 118 -8.10 -6.67 -6.25
C GLY A 118 -7.59 -8.11 -6.31
N ALA A 119 -6.38 -8.33 -6.83
CA ALA A 119 -5.71 -9.64 -6.84
C ALA A 119 -4.61 -9.69 -5.77
N GLY A 120 -4.98 -9.73 -4.54
CA GLY A 120 -4.10 -9.78 -3.36
C GLY A 120 -4.33 -8.61 -2.41
N ASP A 121 -4.07 -8.85 -1.14
CA ASP A 121 -4.35 -7.92 -0.04
C ASP A 121 -5.77 -7.33 -0.08
N VAL A 122 -6.73 -8.18 -0.39
CA VAL A 122 -8.16 -7.84 -0.25
C VAL A 122 -8.41 -7.57 1.24
N PRO A 123 -9.01 -6.43 1.59
CA PRO A 123 -9.28 -6.13 2.99
C PRO A 123 -10.26 -7.14 3.60
N ALA A 124 -10.19 -7.32 4.91
CA ALA A 124 -11.20 -8.07 5.63
C ALA A 124 -12.57 -7.38 5.53
N ASN A 125 -13.62 -8.11 5.83
CA ASN A 125 -14.97 -7.55 5.83
C ASN A 125 -15.08 -6.38 6.82
N ASN A 126 -15.73 -5.31 6.41
CA ASN A 126 -15.84 -4.06 7.15
C ASN A 126 -14.50 -3.38 7.51
N ALA A 127 -13.41 -3.72 6.83
CA ALA A 127 -12.11 -3.11 7.07
C ALA A 127 -11.96 -1.76 6.37
N LEU A 128 -11.18 -0.88 7.00
CA LEU A 128 -10.65 0.34 6.40
C LEU A 128 -9.20 0.10 6.01
N SER A 129 -8.92 0.08 4.70
CA SER A 129 -7.58 -0.07 4.13
C SER A 129 -7.06 1.27 3.63
N ILE A 130 -5.83 1.62 4.01
CA ILE A 130 -5.13 2.80 3.47
C ILE A 130 -4.10 2.35 2.44
N ARG A 131 -4.11 2.98 1.25
CA ARG A 131 -3.33 2.49 0.12
C ARG A 131 -2.62 3.59 -0.63
N HIS A 132 -1.37 3.33 -1.01
CA HIS A 132 -0.70 4.05 -2.08
C HIS A 132 -0.70 3.15 -3.32
N THR A 133 -1.75 3.26 -4.11
CA THR A 133 -1.96 2.54 -5.38
C THR A 133 -2.39 3.53 -6.45
N THR A 134 -2.59 3.08 -7.69
CA THR A 134 -2.85 3.99 -8.81
C THR A 134 -4.24 4.58 -8.83
N ARG A 135 -5.24 3.87 -8.31
CA ARG A 135 -6.66 4.24 -8.48
C ARG A 135 -7.49 3.74 -7.32
N ASN A 136 -8.54 4.48 -7.04
CA ASN A 136 -9.59 4.07 -6.11
C ASN A 136 -10.96 4.29 -6.77
N PHE A 137 -11.70 3.22 -6.98
CA PHE A 137 -13.09 3.21 -7.34
C PHE A 137 -13.74 1.94 -6.78
N GLU A 138 -15.03 1.90 -6.81
CA GLU A 138 -15.82 0.88 -6.14
C GLU A 138 -15.31 -0.54 -6.37
N ASN A 139 -15.13 -1.27 -5.28
CA ASN A 139 -14.67 -2.67 -5.22
C ASN A 139 -13.32 -2.96 -5.89
N ARG A 140 -12.54 -1.91 -6.21
CA ARG A 140 -11.21 -2.04 -6.82
C ARG A 140 -10.23 -2.82 -5.94
N GLU A 141 -10.42 -2.77 -4.63
CA GLU A 141 -9.62 -3.49 -3.64
C GLU A 141 -9.87 -5.00 -3.62
N GLY A 142 -10.90 -5.47 -4.33
CA GLY A 142 -11.23 -6.87 -4.52
C GLY A 142 -12.36 -7.40 -3.65
N SER A 143 -13.02 -6.56 -2.84
CA SER A 143 -14.22 -6.99 -2.13
C SER A 143 -15.36 -7.35 -3.11
N LYS A 144 -16.22 -8.27 -2.68
CA LYS A 144 -17.33 -8.81 -3.49
C LYS A 144 -18.66 -8.60 -2.75
N PRO A 145 -19.31 -7.45 -2.89
CA PRO A 145 -20.54 -7.15 -2.16
C PRO A 145 -21.64 -8.18 -2.37
N ALA A 146 -21.78 -8.72 -3.59
CA ALA A 146 -22.72 -9.81 -3.88
C ALA A 146 -22.46 -11.10 -3.05
N GLN A 147 -21.29 -11.22 -2.41
CA GLN A 147 -20.93 -12.31 -1.50
C GLN A 147 -20.87 -11.84 -0.04
N GLY A 148 -21.41 -10.67 0.29
CA GLY A 148 -21.41 -10.09 1.63
C GLY A 148 -20.04 -9.51 2.06
N GLN A 149 -19.14 -9.24 1.12
CA GLN A 149 -17.84 -8.64 1.43
C GLN A 149 -17.91 -7.13 1.20
N LEU A 150 -17.72 -6.36 2.25
CA LEU A 150 -17.68 -4.91 2.23
C LEU A 150 -16.36 -4.42 2.81
N ALA A 151 -15.74 -3.44 2.17
CA ALA A 151 -14.54 -2.79 2.68
C ALA A 151 -14.47 -1.35 2.17
N ALA A 152 -13.67 -0.54 2.83
CA ALA A 152 -13.37 0.81 2.40
C ALA A 152 -11.88 0.99 2.12
N VAL A 153 -11.56 1.84 1.16
CA VAL A 153 -10.19 2.22 0.82
C VAL A 153 -10.03 3.73 0.83
N ALA A 154 -9.02 4.21 1.51
CA ALA A 154 -8.54 5.59 1.38
C ALA A 154 -7.17 5.59 0.69
N LEU A 155 -7.03 6.38 -0.39
CA LEU A 155 -5.72 6.59 -1.01
C LEU A 155 -4.94 7.63 -0.22
N MET A 156 -3.67 7.33 0.07
CA MET A 156 -2.75 8.27 0.70
C MET A 156 -1.30 7.96 0.33
N ASP A 157 -0.37 8.83 0.72
CA ASP A 157 1.05 8.65 0.44
C ASP A 157 1.69 7.54 1.29
N ALA A 158 2.75 6.92 0.74
CA ALA A 158 3.44 5.80 1.37
C ALA A 158 4.06 6.14 2.74
N ARG A 159 4.49 7.37 2.94
CA ARG A 159 5.09 7.83 4.20
C ARG A 159 4.06 7.90 5.32
N SER A 160 2.87 8.44 5.02
CA SER A 160 1.78 8.47 6.00
C SER A 160 1.23 7.07 6.30
N ILE A 161 1.23 6.16 5.33
CA ILE A 161 0.94 4.74 5.56
C ILE A 161 1.97 4.13 6.51
N ALA A 162 3.27 4.38 6.29
CA ALA A 162 4.34 3.89 7.16
C ALA A 162 4.28 4.50 8.56
N ALA A 163 3.99 5.80 8.69
CA ALA A 163 3.81 6.47 9.98
C ALA A 163 2.61 5.89 10.76
N THR A 164 1.52 5.59 10.05
CA THR A 164 0.35 4.90 10.61
C THR A 164 0.71 3.49 11.07
N ALA A 165 1.50 2.76 10.28
CA ALA A 165 2.00 1.43 10.64
C ALA A 165 2.90 1.48 11.88
N ALA A 166 3.85 2.43 11.94
CA ALA A 166 4.71 2.64 13.11
C ALA A 166 3.93 2.98 14.39
N ASN A 167 2.70 3.48 14.24
CA ASN A 167 1.78 3.78 15.34
C ASN A 167 0.69 2.70 15.51
N GLY A 168 0.98 1.46 15.08
CA GLY A 168 0.11 0.29 15.31
C GLY A 168 -1.26 0.38 14.64
N GLY A 169 -1.38 1.08 13.50
CA GLY A 169 -2.63 1.28 12.76
C GLY A 169 -3.42 2.53 13.17
N VAL A 170 -2.91 3.35 14.07
CA VAL A 170 -3.51 4.66 14.37
C VAL A 170 -3.13 5.64 13.26
N LEU A 171 -4.12 6.17 12.55
CA LEU A 171 -3.91 7.08 11.43
C LEU A 171 -3.02 8.26 11.82
N THR A 172 -1.87 8.37 11.19
CA THR A 172 -0.81 9.32 11.50
C THR A 172 -0.27 9.97 10.24
N SER A 173 -0.11 11.30 10.25
CA SER A 173 0.55 12.02 9.17
C SER A 173 2.06 11.84 9.24
N ALA A 174 2.71 11.60 8.10
CA ALA A 174 4.16 11.60 8.02
C ALA A 174 4.80 12.98 8.31
N LEU A 175 4.02 14.05 8.22
CA LEU A 175 4.48 15.39 8.60
C LEU A 175 4.71 15.54 10.11
N ASP A 176 4.00 14.73 10.88
CA ASP A 176 4.07 14.71 12.35
C ASP A 176 5.02 13.60 12.86
N TYR A 177 5.72 12.90 11.94
CA TYR A 177 6.64 11.81 12.24
C TYR A 177 8.08 12.19 11.92
N ASN A 178 8.97 12.08 12.89
CA ASN A 178 10.39 12.39 12.70
C ASN A 178 11.16 11.16 12.21
N TYR A 179 11.76 11.23 11.04
CA TYR A 179 12.54 10.14 10.46
C TYR A 179 13.71 10.68 9.63
N ASN A 180 14.66 9.82 9.31
CA ASN A 180 15.78 10.18 8.44
C ASN A 180 15.32 10.30 6.99
N LYS A 181 15.28 11.53 6.47
CA LYS A 181 14.89 11.82 5.08
C LYS A 181 16.01 11.59 4.05
N ARG A 182 17.21 11.21 4.50
CA ARG A 182 18.35 10.94 3.61
C ARG A 182 18.32 9.49 3.16
N ILE A 183 17.69 9.22 2.04
CA ILE A 183 17.71 7.92 1.39
C ILE A 183 18.81 7.83 0.34
N LYS A 184 19.29 6.62 0.04
CA LYS A 184 20.22 6.38 -1.07
C LYS A 184 19.51 6.70 -2.39
N LYS A 185 20.23 7.35 -3.31
CA LYS A 185 19.69 7.66 -4.63
C LYS A 185 19.45 6.37 -5.42
N TYR A 186 18.27 6.24 -6.02
CA TYR A 186 17.98 5.14 -6.95
C TYR A 186 18.91 5.17 -8.16
N ARG A 187 19.43 3.99 -8.49
CA ARG A 187 20.16 3.77 -9.76
C ARG A 187 19.53 2.57 -10.44
N PHE A 188 19.06 2.78 -11.66
CA PHE A 188 18.53 1.70 -12.46
C PHE A 188 19.64 0.72 -12.84
N ASP A 189 19.39 -0.58 -12.62
CA ASP A 189 20.24 -1.68 -13.06
C ASP A 189 19.41 -2.60 -13.97
N GLY A 190 19.70 -2.58 -15.28
CA GLY A 190 19.01 -3.36 -16.29
C GLY A 190 19.40 -4.84 -16.33
N LYS A 191 20.45 -5.25 -15.61
CA LYS A 191 21.03 -6.59 -15.66
C LYS A 191 20.00 -7.72 -15.46
N ILE A 192 18.97 -7.49 -14.65
CA ILE A 192 17.88 -8.46 -14.45
C ILE A 192 17.15 -8.74 -15.78
N TYR A 193 16.92 -7.71 -16.57
CA TYR A 193 16.23 -7.84 -17.86
C TYR A 193 17.18 -8.43 -18.91
N GLU A 194 18.43 -8.00 -18.93
CA GLU A 194 19.45 -8.55 -19.83
C GLU A 194 19.60 -10.06 -19.66
N ASN A 195 19.62 -10.55 -18.42
CA ASN A 195 19.70 -11.97 -18.12
C ASN A 195 18.41 -12.76 -18.39
N ARG A 196 17.32 -12.11 -18.73
CA ARG A 196 16.04 -12.74 -19.09
C ARG A 196 15.73 -12.68 -20.58
N VAL A 197 16.45 -11.88 -21.31
CA VAL A 197 16.29 -11.81 -22.77
C VAL A 197 16.95 -13.02 -23.38
N TYR A 198 16.20 -13.73 -24.22
CA TYR A 198 16.76 -14.81 -25.03
C TYR A 198 17.57 -14.22 -26.17
N HIS A 199 18.87 -14.43 -26.14
CA HIS A 199 19.78 -13.89 -27.17
C HIS A 199 19.93 -14.81 -28.40
N GLY A 200 19.17 -15.90 -28.44
CA GLY A 200 19.17 -16.85 -29.56
C GLY A 200 20.45 -17.67 -29.66
N VAL A 201 20.32 -18.98 -29.76
CA VAL A 201 21.40 -19.88 -30.13
C VAL A 201 21.03 -20.44 -31.51
N GLY A 202 21.63 -19.96 -32.52
CA GLY A 202 21.34 -20.36 -33.90
C GLY A 202 21.08 -19.18 -34.84
N ASN A 203 21.07 -19.42 -36.14
CA ASN A 203 20.72 -18.41 -37.12
C ASN A 203 19.25 -17.99 -36.92
N PRO A 204 18.94 -16.70 -36.77
CA PRO A 204 17.55 -16.26 -36.75
C PRO A 204 16.92 -16.68 -38.10
N ASP A 205 15.82 -17.38 -38.04
CA ASP A 205 15.00 -17.67 -39.20
C ASP A 205 14.40 -16.35 -39.70
N PRO A 206 14.81 -15.85 -40.87
CA PRO A 206 14.27 -14.58 -41.39
C PRO A 206 12.80 -14.67 -41.76
N ALA A 207 12.21 -15.87 -41.80
CA ALA A 207 10.80 -16.09 -42.02
C ALA A 207 10.01 -16.21 -40.69
N ALA A 208 10.69 -16.28 -39.54
CA ALA A 208 10.02 -16.30 -38.23
C ALA A 208 9.39 -14.93 -37.98
N GLN A 209 8.09 -14.85 -38.15
CA GLN A 209 7.30 -13.69 -37.72
C GLN A 209 6.82 -13.92 -36.29
N LEU A 210 7.07 -12.93 -35.43
CA LEU A 210 6.39 -12.85 -34.12
C LEU A 210 4.92 -12.57 -34.41
N VAL A 211 4.06 -13.54 -34.09
CA VAL A 211 2.61 -13.40 -34.15
C VAL A 211 2.12 -12.89 -32.78
#